data_742ab68d543619d3b527b5dc345a148e
#
_entry.id   742ab68d543619d3b527b5dc345a148e
#
_cell.length_a   1.000
_cell.length_b   1.000
_cell.length_c   1.000
_cell.angle_alpha   90.00
_cell.angle_beta   90.00
_cell.angle_gamma   90.00
#
_symmetry.space_group_name_H-M   'P 1'
#
loop_
_entity.id
_entity.type
_entity.pdbx_description
1 polymer ?
#
loop_
_entity_poly.entity_id
_entity_poly.type
_entity_poly.pdbx_seq_one_letter_code
_entity_poly.pdbx_strand_id
1 'polypeptide(L)'
;MRFKIYTLALIPVILFQGYAVKKNTPRLAEPKGERIGQKGVGKSLSLLILGDSAAAGVGVNVQDDALLGSILKELSSEFSIQFYLQATTGFTTDQVIRSIQTLETQHFDVIITSVGVNDITKFTSPQAWIAKQKQLYQILKNKFSPQLTIASGIPPMDQFPALPNPLAWLFGQYAKAMNLELGQFVAQQN
;
A
#
# COMPACT_ATOMS: atom_id res chain seq x y z
N MET A 1 8.05 14.39 -20.02
CA MET A 1 8.81 14.02 -21.23
C MET A 1 10.27 13.62 -20.95
N ARG A 2 10.98 14.29 -20.05
CA ARG A 2 12.38 13.97 -19.67
C ARG A 2 12.57 12.54 -19.11
N PHE A 3 11.65 12.02 -18.30
CA PHE A 3 11.71 10.65 -17.75
C PHE A 3 11.80 9.55 -18.81
N LYS A 4 11.08 9.68 -19.93
CA LYS A 4 11.07 8.65 -20.99
C LYS A 4 12.44 8.52 -21.68
N ILE A 5 13.16 9.61 -21.84
CA ILE A 5 14.47 9.59 -22.52
C ILE A 5 15.53 8.93 -21.65
N TYR A 6 15.60 9.27 -20.36
CA TYR A 6 16.55 8.65 -19.43
C TYR A 6 16.22 7.18 -19.19
N THR A 7 14.92 6.83 -19.11
CA THR A 7 14.51 5.43 -19.00
C THR A 7 14.97 4.61 -20.20
N LEU A 8 14.84 5.15 -21.44
CA LEU A 8 15.27 4.43 -22.64
C LEU A 8 16.79 4.17 -22.66
N ALA A 9 17.60 5.16 -22.32
CA ALA A 9 19.06 5.03 -22.33
C ALA A 9 19.57 4.05 -21.23
N LEU A 10 18.85 3.92 -20.12
CA LEU A 10 19.22 3.11 -18.97
C LEU A 10 18.52 1.74 -18.94
N ILE A 11 17.65 1.43 -19.90
CA ILE A 11 16.88 0.16 -19.94
C ILE A 11 17.76 -1.07 -19.69
N PRO A 12 18.90 -1.29 -20.36
CA PRO A 12 19.68 -2.50 -20.14
C PRO A 12 20.19 -2.62 -18.71
N VAL A 13 20.67 -1.51 -18.14
CA VAL A 13 21.18 -1.47 -16.75
C VAL A 13 20.05 -1.70 -15.75
N ILE A 14 18.90 -1.05 -15.95
CA ILE A 14 17.72 -1.15 -15.08
C ILE A 14 17.17 -2.59 -15.07
N LEU A 15 17.08 -3.23 -16.24
CA LEU A 15 16.62 -4.62 -16.35
C LEU A 15 17.58 -5.58 -15.64
N PHE A 16 18.89 -5.41 -15.83
CA PHE A 16 19.90 -6.22 -15.13
C PHE A 16 19.82 -6.02 -13.62
N GLN A 17 19.77 -4.77 -13.15
CA GLN A 17 19.63 -4.44 -11.73
C GLN A 17 18.32 -4.97 -11.15
N GLY A 18 17.20 -4.81 -11.83
CA GLY A 18 15.90 -5.33 -11.41
C GLY A 18 15.91 -6.84 -11.25
N TYR A 19 16.53 -7.56 -12.19
CA TYR A 19 16.73 -9.01 -12.11
C TYR A 19 17.62 -9.39 -10.92
N ALA A 20 18.75 -8.72 -10.75
CA ALA A 20 19.68 -8.97 -9.65
C ALA A 20 19.04 -8.71 -8.28
N VAL A 21 18.32 -7.60 -8.11
CA VAL A 21 17.57 -7.29 -6.88
C VAL A 21 16.53 -8.37 -6.60
N LYS A 22 15.72 -8.75 -7.59
CA LYS A 22 14.70 -9.79 -7.42
C LYS A 22 15.28 -11.14 -7.02
N LYS A 23 16.48 -11.49 -7.55
CA LYS A 23 17.17 -12.75 -7.26
C LYS A 23 17.82 -12.75 -5.87
N ASN A 24 18.42 -11.62 -5.48
CA ASN A 24 19.29 -11.53 -4.30
C ASN A 24 18.56 -10.99 -3.05
N THR A 25 17.36 -10.38 -3.21
CA THR A 25 16.60 -9.89 -2.06
C THR A 25 15.83 -11.04 -1.42
N PRO A 26 16.07 -11.35 -0.14
CA PRO A 26 15.31 -12.36 0.58
C PRO A 26 13.83 -12.02 0.60
N ARG A 27 12.99 -13.02 0.38
CA ARG A 27 11.55 -12.87 0.58
C ARG A 27 11.24 -13.10 2.05
N LEU A 28 10.91 -12.02 2.74
CA LEU A 28 10.46 -12.10 4.12
C LEU A 28 9.02 -12.60 4.16
N ALA A 29 8.73 -13.42 5.17
CA ALA A 29 7.36 -13.90 5.42
C ALA A 29 6.49 -12.75 5.96
N GLU A 30 5.18 -12.88 5.76
CA GLU A 30 4.22 -12.04 6.46
C GLU A 30 4.18 -12.43 7.95
N PRO A 31 3.98 -11.45 8.87
CA PRO A 31 3.98 -11.71 10.30
C PRO A 31 2.83 -12.64 10.72
N LYS A 32 3.09 -13.43 11.75
CA LYS A 32 2.07 -14.28 12.35
C LYS A 32 1.13 -13.46 13.22
N GLY A 33 -0.12 -13.88 13.31
CA GLY A 33 -1.14 -13.24 14.16
C GLY A 33 -2.49 -13.12 13.48
N GLU A 34 -3.47 -12.65 14.23
CA GLU A 34 -4.82 -12.47 13.72
C GLU A 34 -4.90 -11.32 12.72
N ARG A 35 -5.64 -11.55 11.66
CA ARG A 35 -5.91 -10.56 10.59
C ARG A 35 -7.36 -10.09 10.59
N ILE A 36 -8.22 -10.79 11.35
CA ILE A 36 -9.62 -10.46 11.58
C ILE A 36 -9.88 -10.72 13.05
N GLY A 37 -10.53 -9.80 13.72
CA GLY A 37 -10.84 -9.93 15.13
C GLY A 37 -11.43 -8.68 15.75
N GLN A 38 -11.44 -8.67 17.07
CA GLN A 38 -11.90 -7.53 17.87
C GLN A 38 -10.94 -7.29 19.04
N LYS A 39 -10.60 -6.03 19.30
CA LYS A 39 -9.71 -5.65 20.41
C LYS A 39 -10.13 -4.31 21.01
N GLY A 40 -10.01 -4.22 22.34
CA GLY A 40 -10.25 -2.97 23.08
C GLY A 40 -11.65 -2.88 23.68
N VAL A 41 -11.90 -1.72 24.29
CA VAL A 41 -13.15 -1.39 25.03
C VAL A 41 -13.61 0.02 24.64
N GLY A 42 -14.89 0.33 24.87
CA GLY A 42 -15.44 1.67 24.61
C GLY A 42 -16.29 1.73 23.34
N LYS A 43 -16.19 2.83 22.57
CA LYS A 43 -17.00 3.04 21.38
C LYS A 43 -16.67 2.03 20.29
N SER A 44 -17.71 1.49 19.64
CA SER A 44 -17.49 0.59 18.49
C SER A 44 -16.79 1.34 17.34
N LEU A 45 -15.79 0.69 16.74
CA LEU A 45 -15.07 1.15 15.56
C LEU A 45 -14.78 -0.02 14.63
N SER A 46 -15.18 0.07 13.38
CA SER A 46 -14.84 -0.93 12.35
C SER A 46 -13.71 -0.43 11.46
N LEU A 47 -12.62 -1.21 11.39
CA LEU A 47 -11.39 -0.87 10.69
C LEU A 47 -11.06 -1.89 9.59
N LEU A 48 -10.84 -1.40 8.37
CA LEU A 48 -10.29 -2.20 7.27
C LEU A 48 -8.92 -1.67 6.87
N ILE A 49 -7.91 -2.54 6.83
CA ILE A 49 -6.58 -2.23 6.28
C ILE A 49 -6.39 -3.02 5.00
N LEU A 50 -6.06 -2.32 3.92
CA LEU A 50 -5.88 -2.89 2.58
C LEU A 50 -4.47 -2.60 2.06
N GLY A 51 -3.90 -3.55 1.33
CA GLY A 51 -2.66 -3.21 0.63
C GLY A 51 -1.75 -4.37 0.26
N ASP A 52 -0.47 -4.04 0.23
CA ASP A 52 0.61 -4.95 -0.12
C ASP A 52 1.42 -5.40 1.12
N SER A 53 2.70 -5.67 0.93
CA SER A 53 3.60 -6.12 2.01
C SER A 53 3.73 -5.13 3.16
N ALA A 54 3.65 -3.82 2.89
CA ALA A 54 3.73 -2.80 3.94
C ALA A 54 2.49 -2.83 4.84
N ALA A 55 1.30 -2.95 4.24
CA ALA A 55 0.05 -3.15 4.99
C ALA A 55 0.03 -4.49 5.73
N ALA A 56 0.54 -5.56 5.11
CA ALA A 56 0.62 -6.89 5.72
C ALA A 56 1.59 -6.96 6.91
N GLY A 57 2.52 -6.00 7.03
CA GLY A 57 3.50 -5.93 8.12
C GLY A 57 4.79 -6.72 7.85
N VAL A 58 5.15 -6.94 6.58
CA VAL A 58 6.43 -7.61 6.24
C VAL A 58 7.61 -6.84 6.81
N GLY A 59 8.48 -7.56 7.54
CA GLY A 59 9.65 -6.98 8.23
C GLY A 59 9.62 -7.17 9.74
N VAL A 60 8.50 -7.59 10.30
CA VAL A 60 8.35 -8.00 11.70
C VAL A 60 7.85 -9.44 11.82
N ASN A 61 7.93 -10.04 13.00
CA ASN A 61 7.60 -11.46 13.19
C ASN A 61 6.13 -11.69 13.55
N VAL A 62 5.49 -10.72 14.22
CA VAL A 62 4.12 -10.81 14.71
C VAL A 62 3.31 -9.57 14.34
N GLN A 63 2.01 -9.74 14.17
CA GLN A 63 1.10 -8.64 13.80
C GLN A 63 1.05 -7.52 14.85
N ASP A 64 1.33 -7.82 16.11
CA ASP A 64 1.36 -6.81 17.18
C ASP A 64 2.46 -5.75 16.96
N ASP A 65 3.54 -6.09 16.24
CA ASP A 65 4.63 -5.18 15.89
C ASP A 65 4.43 -4.50 14.51
N ALA A 66 3.38 -4.89 13.77
CA ALA A 66 3.05 -4.35 12.46
C ALA A 66 2.11 -3.13 12.54
N LEU A 67 1.73 -2.59 11.37
CA LEU A 67 0.81 -1.45 11.27
C LEU A 67 -0.51 -1.71 12.02
N LEU A 68 -1.13 -2.88 11.83
CA LEU A 68 -2.36 -3.25 12.52
C LEU A 68 -2.17 -3.23 14.03
N GLY A 69 -1.15 -3.92 14.55
CA GLY A 69 -0.87 -3.99 15.98
C GLY A 69 -0.60 -2.64 16.61
N SER A 70 0.15 -1.77 15.92
CA SER A 70 0.40 -0.40 16.37
C SER A 70 -0.89 0.42 16.50
N ILE A 71 -1.79 0.34 15.51
CA ILE A 71 -3.09 1.02 15.54
C ILE A 71 -3.95 0.50 16.71
N LEU A 72 -4.02 -0.83 16.85
CA LEU A 72 -4.79 -1.45 17.93
C LEU A 72 -4.25 -1.06 19.30
N LYS A 73 -2.94 -0.99 19.47
CA LYS A 73 -2.31 -0.58 20.73
C LYS A 73 -2.69 0.85 21.13
N GLU A 74 -2.68 1.77 20.17
CA GLU A 74 -2.98 3.18 20.42
C GLU A 74 -4.47 3.44 20.70
N LEU A 75 -5.36 2.73 20.00
CA LEU A 75 -6.79 3.05 20.03
C LEU A 75 -7.64 2.15 20.93
N SER A 76 -7.13 0.99 21.36
CA SER A 76 -7.93 0.00 22.09
C SER A 76 -8.35 0.40 23.51
N SER A 77 -7.78 1.47 24.05
CA SER A 77 -8.21 2.03 25.34
C SER A 77 -9.51 2.86 25.23
N GLU A 78 -9.82 3.38 24.05
CA GLU A 78 -10.96 4.25 23.80
C GLU A 78 -12.03 3.61 22.91
N PHE A 79 -11.62 2.64 22.06
CA PHE A 79 -12.46 2.00 21.07
C PHE A 79 -12.46 0.47 21.20
N SER A 80 -13.63 -0.12 21.03
CA SER A 80 -13.80 -1.54 20.75
C SER A 80 -13.71 -1.74 19.23
N ILE A 81 -12.51 -2.13 18.74
CA ILE A 81 -12.16 -2.13 17.32
C ILE A 81 -12.40 -3.51 16.73
N GLN A 82 -13.36 -3.61 15.79
CA GLN A 82 -13.49 -4.74 14.90
C GLN A 82 -12.58 -4.51 13.69
N PHE A 83 -11.56 -5.32 13.52
CA PHE A 83 -10.53 -5.10 12.51
C PHE A 83 -10.48 -6.20 11.45
N TYR A 84 -10.16 -5.78 10.22
CA TYR A 84 -9.94 -6.63 9.05
C TYR A 84 -8.66 -6.19 8.33
N LEU A 85 -7.69 -7.08 8.18
CA LEU A 85 -6.46 -6.87 7.43
C LEU A 85 -6.49 -7.69 6.14
N GLN A 86 -6.79 -7.04 5.02
CA GLN A 86 -6.84 -7.62 3.68
C GLN A 86 -5.64 -7.12 2.87
N ALA A 87 -4.47 -7.65 3.16
CA ALA A 87 -3.22 -7.27 2.51
C ALA A 87 -2.42 -8.51 2.13
N THR A 88 -1.70 -8.44 1.00
CA THR A 88 -0.91 -9.57 0.50
C THR A 88 0.38 -9.07 -0.12
N THR A 89 1.48 -9.68 0.26
CA THR A 89 2.82 -9.38 -0.27
C THR A 89 2.87 -9.46 -1.79
N GLY A 90 3.38 -8.40 -2.41
CA GLY A 90 3.54 -8.33 -3.87
C GLY A 90 2.31 -7.82 -4.63
N PHE A 91 1.19 -7.50 -3.95
CA PHE A 91 0.00 -6.99 -4.61
C PHE A 91 0.25 -5.60 -5.20
N THR A 92 -0.21 -5.41 -6.44
CA THR A 92 -0.40 -4.12 -7.08
C THR A 92 -1.80 -3.58 -6.77
N THR A 93 -2.04 -2.31 -7.09
CA THR A 93 -3.36 -1.68 -6.95
C THR A 93 -4.47 -2.49 -7.65
N ASP A 94 -4.23 -3.03 -8.85
CA ASP A 94 -5.20 -3.89 -9.54
C ASP A 94 -5.52 -5.18 -8.77
N GLN A 95 -4.53 -5.76 -8.10
CA GLN A 95 -4.73 -6.98 -7.31
C GLN A 95 -5.50 -6.68 -6.01
N VAL A 96 -5.25 -5.52 -5.39
CA VAL A 96 -6.05 -5.03 -4.25
C VAL A 96 -7.51 -4.80 -4.70
N ILE A 97 -7.73 -4.15 -5.85
CA ILE A 97 -9.09 -3.95 -6.40
C ILE A 97 -9.81 -5.30 -6.56
N ARG A 98 -9.15 -6.29 -7.15
CA ARG A 98 -9.76 -7.64 -7.30
C ARG A 98 -10.04 -8.31 -5.96
N SER A 99 -9.14 -8.18 -4.98
CA SER A 99 -9.32 -8.82 -3.67
C SER A 99 -10.50 -8.22 -2.89
N ILE A 100 -10.74 -6.92 -2.98
CA ILE A 100 -11.88 -6.30 -2.30
C ILE A 100 -13.22 -6.60 -2.97
N GLN A 101 -13.22 -6.96 -4.26
CA GLN A 101 -14.45 -7.36 -4.95
C GLN A 101 -15.01 -8.67 -4.40
N THR A 102 -14.18 -9.55 -3.85
CA THR A 102 -14.58 -10.83 -3.25
C THR A 102 -15.08 -10.70 -1.81
N LEU A 103 -14.82 -9.58 -1.14
CA LEU A 103 -15.33 -9.32 0.21
C LEU A 103 -16.84 -9.10 0.17
N GLU A 104 -17.53 -9.46 1.24
CA GLU A 104 -18.93 -9.10 1.41
C GLU A 104 -19.11 -7.60 1.57
N THR A 105 -20.25 -7.08 1.13
CA THR A 105 -20.63 -5.67 1.33
C THR A 105 -20.97 -5.45 2.79
N GLN A 106 -20.24 -4.55 3.44
CA GLN A 106 -20.46 -4.19 4.85
C GLN A 106 -19.96 -2.75 5.08
N HIS A 107 -20.30 -2.17 6.21
CA HIS A 107 -19.80 -0.85 6.59
C HIS A 107 -18.46 -0.97 7.32
N PHE A 108 -17.54 -0.04 7.01
CA PHE A 108 -16.33 0.22 7.81
C PHE A 108 -16.27 1.72 8.15
N ASP A 109 -16.03 2.05 9.42
CA ASP A 109 -15.86 3.44 9.84
C ASP A 109 -14.57 4.02 9.27
N VAL A 110 -13.48 3.25 9.33
CA VAL A 110 -12.15 3.66 8.85
C VAL A 110 -11.59 2.64 7.87
N ILE A 111 -11.10 3.11 6.73
CA ILE A 111 -10.33 2.30 5.79
C ILE A 111 -8.92 2.90 5.63
N ILE A 112 -7.89 2.08 5.77
CA ILE A 112 -6.49 2.46 5.51
C ILE A 112 -6.00 1.70 4.29
N THR A 113 -5.41 2.41 3.32
CA THR A 113 -4.82 1.81 2.13
C THR A 113 -3.32 2.05 2.09
N SER A 114 -2.51 1.00 1.87
CA SER A 114 -1.07 1.09 1.66
C SER A 114 -0.65 0.19 0.51
N VAL A 115 -0.58 0.77 -0.70
CA VAL A 115 -0.27 0.04 -1.95
C VAL A 115 0.32 0.99 -3.00
N GLY A 116 1.31 0.50 -3.75
CA GLY A 116 1.90 1.27 -4.86
C GLY A 116 3.35 0.89 -5.17
N VAL A 117 4.10 0.36 -4.21
CA VAL A 117 5.49 -0.07 -4.42
C VAL A 117 5.58 -1.09 -5.57
N ASN A 118 4.67 -2.06 -5.61
CA ASN A 118 4.65 -3.07 -6.67
C ASN A 118 4.17 -2.53 -8.02
N ASP A 119 3.41 -1.45 -8.05
CA ASP A 119 3.08 -0.73 -9.28
C ASP A 119 4.33 -0.05 -9.85
N ILE A 120 5.20 0.55 -9.01
CA ILE A 120 6.49 1.11 -9.43
C ILE A 120 7.38 0.03 -10.02
N THR A 121 7.54 -1.11 -9.35
CA THR A 121 8.39 -2.20 -9.85
C THR A 121 7.91 -2.80 -11.17
N LYS A 122 6.63 -2.61 -11.51
CA LYS A 122 6.03 -2.96 -12.81
C LYS A 122 6.01 -1.79 -13.79
N PHE A 123 6.69 -0.69 -13.47
CA PHE A 123 6.78 0.51 -14.31
C PHE A 123 5.42 1.10 -14.69
N THR A 124 4.42 0.96 -13.83
CA THR A 124 3.12 1.64 -13.98
C THR A 124 3.36 3.15 -13.92
N SER A 125 2.93 3.88 -14.94
CA SER A 125 3.11 5.34 -14.95
C SER A 125 2.29 6.00 -13.83
N PRO A 126 2.72 7.18 -13.29
CA PRO A 126 1.95 7.90 -12.28
C PRO A 126 0.50 8.17 -12.68
N GLN A 127 0.26 8.53 -13.95
CA GLN A 127 -1.09 8.77 -14.49
C GLN A 127 -1.95 7.51 -14.54
N ALA A 128 -1.36 6.37 -14.93
CA ALA A 128 -2.07 5.09 -14.92
C ALA A 128 -2.34 4.61 -13.49
N TRP A 129 -1.38 4.83 -12.57
CA TRP A 129 -1.54 4.46 -11.17
C TRP A 129 -2.62 5.29 -10.48
N ILE A 130 -2.65 6.62 -10.66
CA ILE A 130 -3.68 7.45 -10.03
C ILE A 130 -5.10 7.14 -10.58
N ALA A 131 -5.20 6.73 -11.84
CA ALA A 131 -6.48 6.26 -12.39
C ALA A 131 -6.98 5.01 -11.65
N LYS A 132 -6.08 4.07 -11.32
CA LYS A 132 -6.40 2.88 -10.52
C LYS A 132 -6.73 3.24 -9.07
N GLN A 133 -6.03 4.19 -8.46
CA GLN A 133 -6.35 4.69 -7.12
C GLN A 133 -7.76 5.28 -7.10
N LYS A 134 -8.14 6.13 -8.05
CA LYS A 134 -9.50 6.67 -8.19
C LYS A 134 -10.55 5.57 -8.29
N GLN A 135 -10.28 4.52 -9.08
CA GLN A 135 -11.14 3.35 -9.17
C GLN A 135 -11.26 2.61 -7.83
N LEU A 136 -10.12 2.38 -7.15
CA LEU A 136 -10.08 1.75 -5.83
C LEU A 136 -10.97 2.52 -4.84
N TYR A 137 -10.75 3.82 -4.70
CA TYR A 137 -11.49 4.65 -3.76
C TYR A 137 -12.99 4.73 -4.08
N GLN A 138 -13.36 4.74 -5.37
CA GLN A 138 -14.76 4.68 -5.77
C GLN A 138 -15.43 3.35 -5.35
N ILE A 139 -14.72 2.23 -5.50
CA ILE A 139 -15.21 0.91 -5.05
C ILE A 139 -15.34 0.89 -3.52
N LEU A 140 -14.34 1.40 -2.79
CA LEU A 140 -14.37 1.47 -1.32
C LEU A 140 -15.57 2.28 -0.84
N LYS A 141 -15.80 3.45 -1.42
CA LYS A 141 -16.94 4.31 -1.10
C LYS A 141 -18.27 3.62 -1.34
N ASN A 142 -18.44 2.98 -2.50
CA ASN A 142 -19.71 2.36 -2.88
C ASN A 142 -20.00 1.07 -2.10
N LYS A 143 -18.96 0.29 -1.79
CA LYS A 143 -19.11 -1.04 -1.18
C LYS A 143 -19.11 -1.01 0.34
N PHE A 144 -18.35 -0.10 0.94
CA PHE A 144 -18.10 -0.08 2.38
C PHE A 144 -18.56 1.21 3.08
N SER A 145 -18.88 2.26 2.33
CA SER A 145 -19.38 3.55 2.85
C SER A 145 -18.58 4.09 4.05
N PRO A 146 -17.24 4.19 3.96
CA PRO A 146 -16.41 4.60 5.08
C PRO A 146 -16.67 6.06 5.48
N GLN A 147 -16.56 6.36 6.79
CA GLN A 147 -16.55 7.73 7.30
C GLN A 147 -15.19 8.40 7.03
N LEU A 148 -14.10 7.62 7.13
CA LEU A 148 -12.75 8.10 6.88
C LEU A 148 -11.97 7.09 6.03
N THR A 149 -11.29 7.57 4.99
CA THR A 149 -10.32 6.77 4.23
C THR A 149 -8.95 7.42 4.29
N ILE A 150 -7.95 6.69 4.80
CA ILE A 150 -6.58 7.13 4.93
C ILE A 150 -5.76 6.51 3.80
N ALA A 151 -5.18 7.36 2.96
CA ALA A 151 -4.27 6.95 1.89
C ALA A 151 -2.81 7.03 2.38
N SER A 152 -2.14 5.91 2.53
CA SER A 152 -0.71 5.91 2.79
C SER A 152 0.08 6.24 1.52
N GLY A 153 1.01 7.16 1.60
CA GLY A 153 1.93 7.47 0.52
C GLY A 153 2.91 6.31 0.26
N ILE A 154 3.47 6.28 -0.95
CA ILE A 154 4.55 5.35 -1.31
C ILE A 154 5.84 5.83 -0.63
N PRO A 155 6.62 4.93 0.00
CA PRO A 155 7.86 5.30 0.68
C PRO A 155 8.92 5.83 -0.31
N PRO A 156 9.95 6.57 0.17
CA PRO A 156 11.02 7.11 -0.67
C PRO A 156 11.90 5.97 -1.22
N MET A 157 11.56 5.47 -2.42
CA MET A 157 12.19 4.31 -3.04
C MET A 157 13.69 4.51 -3.33
N ASP A 158 14.15 5.77 -3.47
CA ASP A 158 15.56 6.13 -3.63
C ASP A 158 16.41 5.88 -2.36
N GLN A 159 15.78 5.66 -1.22
CA GLN A 159 16.44 5.36 0.06
C GLN A 159 16.44 3.87 0.43
N PHE A 160 15.89 3.00 -0.42
CA PHE A 160 15.86 1.56 -0.14
C PHE A 160 17.26 0.93 -0.32
N PRO A 161 17.85 0.35 0.75
CA PRO A 161 19.22 -0.17 0.70
C PRO A 161 19.43 -1.29 -0.34
N ALA A 162 18.38 -2.04 -0.66
CA ALA A 162 18.44 -3.12 -1.63
C ALA A 162 18.44 -2.66 -3.09
N LEU A 163 18.19 -1.36 -3.36
CA LEU A 163 18.09 -0.82 -4.71
C LEU A 163 19.38 -0.12 -5.12
N PRO A 164 20.12 -0.62 -6.13
CA PRO A 164 21.28 0.08 -6.66
C PRO A 164 20.88 1.26 -7.57
N ASN A 165 21.77 2.26 -7.69
CA ASN A 165 21.63 3.30 -8.70
C ASN A 165 22.04 2.76 -10.10
N PRO A 166 21.35 3.14 -11.19
CA PRO A 166 20.30 4.16 -11.32
C PRO A 166 18.86 3.69 -11.01
N LEU A 167 18.63 2.42 -10.68
CA LEU A 167 17.29 1.88 -10.41
C LEU A 167 16.63 2.57 -9.21
N ALA A 168 17.37 2.76 -8.10
CA ALA A 168 16.90 3.47 -6.91
C ALA A 168 16.41 4.88 -7.25
N TRP A 169 17.24 5.65 -7.97
CA TRP A 169 16.88 6.99 -8.43
C TRP A 169 15.59 6.99 -9.26
N LEU A 170 15.49 6.07 -10.25
CA LEU A 170 14.30 6.00 -11.10
C LEU A 170 13.04 5.70 -10.29
N PHE A 171 13.07 4.70 -9.41
CA PHE A 171 11.94 4.34 -8.57
C PHE A 171 11.57 5.45 -7.58
N GLY A 172 12.56 6.18 -7.05
CA GLY A 172 12.34 7.38 -6.25
C GLY A 172 11.59 8.48 -7.01
N GLN A 173 11.92 8.70 -8.30
CA GLN A 173 11.20 9.66 -9.13
C GLN A 173 9.74 9.22 -9.39
N TYR A 174 9.51 7.92 -9.62
CA TYR A 174 8.14 7.38 -9.73
C TYR A 174 7.36 7.58 -8.44
N ALA A 175 7.95 7.23 -7.28
CA ALA A 175 7.30 7.40 -5.98
C ALA A 175 6.92 8.87 -5.71
N LYS A 176 7.82 9.82 -5.97
CA LYS A 176 7.57 11.26 -5.83
C LYS A 176 6.42 11.74 -6.72
N ALA A 177 6.43 11.32 -8.00
CA ALA A 177 5.38 11.70 -8.94
C ALA A 177 4.01 11.07 -8.56
N MET A 178 3.99 9.80 -8.15
CA MET A 178 2.78 9.11 -7.70
C MET A 178 2.21 9.75 -6.42
N ASN A 179 3.06 10.08 -5.45
CA ASN A 179 2.62 10.75 -4.22
C ASN A 179 2.07 12.16 -4.48
N LEU A 180 2.63 12.89 -5.43
CA LEU A 180 2.08 14.18 -5.85
C LEU A 180 0.67 14.05 -6.42
N GLU A 181 0.46 13.10 -7.33
CA GLU A 181 -0.87 12.81 -7.90
C GLU A 181 -1.87 12.35 -6.82
N LEU A 182 -1.43 11.49 -5.89
CA LEU A 182 -2.26 11.03 -4.78
C LEU A 182 -2.67 12.19 -3.86
N GLY A 183 -1.73 13.05 -3.48
CA GLY A 183 -2.02 14.21 -2.64
C GLY A 183 -3.00 15.18 -3.29
N GLN A 184 -2.86 15.44 -4.59
CA GLN A 184 -3.80 16.27 -5.36
C GLN A 184 -5.19 15.62 -5.42
N PHE A 185 -5.26 14.32 -5.62
CA PHE A 185 -6.53 13.59 -5.64
C PHE A 185 -7.23 13.63 -4.27
N VAL A 186 -6.50 13.34 -3.19
CA VAL A 186 -7.07 13.33 -1.82
C VAL A 186 -7.57 14.74 -1.43
N ALA A 187 -6.82 15.81 -1.76
CA ALA A 187 -7.23 17.18 -1.49
C ALA A 187 -8.54 17.60 -2.19
N GLN A 188 -8.96 16.89 -3.24
CA GLN A 188 -10.20 17.14 -3.96
C GLN A 188 -11.39 16.34 -3.40
N GLN A 189 -11.18 15.46 -2.41
CA GLN A 189 -12.25 14.62 -1.82
C GLN A 189 -12.84 15.21 -0.54
N ASN A 190 -12.26 16.28 -0.01
CA ASN A 190 -12.68 16.99 1.21
C ASN A 190 -13.73 18.06 0.91
#